data_4205828a8d7279de0714bbd3d7cb8d0b
#
_entry.id   4205828a8d7279de0714bbd3d7cb8d0b
#
_cell.length_a   1.000
_cell.length_b   1.000
_cell.length_c   1.000
_cell.angle_alpha   90.00
_cell.angle_beta   90.00
_cell.angle_gamma   90.00
#
_symmetry.space_group_name_H-M   'P 1'
#
loop_
_entity.id
_entity.type
_entity.pdbx_description
1 polymer ?
#
loop_
_entity_poly.entity_id
_entity_poly.type
_entity_poly.pdbx_seq_one_letter_code
_entity_poly.pdbx_strand_id
1 'polypeptide(L)'
;MVPLVPREHMLRQFFHEVVSGCYPTYTGLDDSEVTTYIADLLTEFTASENLYRIRDASGKPLREIGEMLTASDPVLGSAPSFDAEREMRRHIGDFALFSTGMYPESMHMRRNPLDADFMEMVRTGKESYYIVSQFDLFEYKQEAPFFARLSEEFERCMYGLTKVREELDRLGAPKMLM
;
A
#
# COMPACT_ATOMS: atom_id res chain seq x y z
N MET A 1 14.54 -31.95 -14.95
CA MET A 1 13.23 -31.34 -14.66
C MET A 1 13.45 -29.94 -14.10
N VAL A 2 12.99 -28.93 -14.83
CA VAL A 2 13.12 -27.57 -14.38
C VAL A 2 12.10 -27.35 -13.25
N PRO A 3 12.53 -26.89 -12.06
CA PRO A 3 11.56 -26.62 -11.00
C PRO A 3 10.60 -25.52 -11.43
N LEU A 4 9.31 -25.78 -11.26
CA LEU A 4 8.28 -24.79 -11.54
C LEU A 4 8.42 -23.62 -10.56
N VAL A 5 8.71 -22.44 -11.08
CA VAL A 5 8.76 -21.22 -10.29
C VAL A 5 7.32 -20.90 -9.85
N PRO A 6 7.07 -20.71 -8.55
CA PRO A 6 5.74 -20.34 -8.08
C PRO A 6 5.24 -19.09 -8.80
N ARG A 7 3.96 -19.06 -9.12
CA ARG A 7 3.32 -17.93 -9.80
C ARG A 7 3.57 -16.59 -9.07
N GLU A 8 3.58 -16.63 -7.76
CA GLU A 8 3.85 -15.46 -6.94
C GLU A 8 5.23 -14.87 -7.17
N HIS A 9 6.25 -15.72 -7.35
CA HIS A 9 7.60 -15.28 -7.65
C HIS A 9 7.69 -14.63 -9.03
N MET A 10 6.97 -15.16 -10.01
CA MET A 10 6.92 -14.58 -11.35
C MET A 10 6.26 -13.21 -11.34
N LEU A 11 5.16 -13.05 -10.61
CA LEU A 11 4.48 -11.78 -10.46
C LEU A 11 5.35 -10.76 -9.73
N ARG A 12 6.01 -11.18 -8.65
CA ARG A 12 6.88 -10.30 -7.87
C ARG A 12 8.04 -9.80 -8.72
N GLN A 13 8.66 -10.69 -9.48
CA GLN A 13 9.74 -10.31 -10.38
C GLN A 13 9.26 -9.35 -11.46
N PHE A 14 8.11 -9.61 -12.05
CA PHE A 14 7.50 -8.76 -13.06
C PHE A 14 7.23 -7.35 -12.50
N PHE A 15 6.56 -7.27 -11.36
CA PHE A 15 6.30 -5.97 -10.74
C PHE A 15 7.59 -5.25 -10.32
N HIS A 16 8.57 -6.00 -9.85
CA HIS A 16 9.86 -5.41 -9.49
C HIS A 16 10.53 -4.77 -10.72
N GLU A 17 10.48 -5.41 -11.85
CA GLU A 17 11.03 -4.87 -13.10
C GLU A 17 10.29 -3.59 -13.52
N VAL A 18 8.96 -3.62 -13.49
CA VAL A 18 8.16 -2.46 -13.89
C VAL A 18 8.38 -1.29 -12.93
N VAL A 19 8.34 -1.53 -11.64
CA VAL A 19 8.53 -0.51 -10.61
C VAL A 19 9.93 0.09 -10.70
N SER A 20 10.95 -0.76 -10.81
CA SER A 20 12.34 -0.31 -10.90
C SER A 20 12.62 0.50 -12.17
N GLY A 21 11.86 0.26 -13.24
CA GLY A 21 11.94 1.06 -14.45
C GLY A 21 11.23 2.41 -14.33
N CYS A 22 10.06 2.43 -13.69
CA CYS A 22 9.23 3.62 -13.62
C CYS A 22 9.69 4.62 -12.55
N TYR A 23 10.05 4.16 -11.36
CA TYR A 23 10.31 5.05 -10.22
C TYR A 23 11.50 5.99 -10.47
N PRO A 24 12.69 5.50 -10.80
CA PRO A 24 13.80 6.42 -11.06
C PRO A 24 13.52 7.37 -12.22
N THR A 25 12.89 6.89 -13.27
CA THR A 25 12.63 7.66 -14.50
C THR A 25 11.63 8.79 -14.27
N TYR A 26 10.52 8.50 -13.61
CA TYR A 26 9.40 9.45 -13.50
C TYR A 26 9.36 10.20 -12.18
N THR A 27 9.86 9.60 -11.09
CA THR A 27 9.78 10.22 -9.76
C THR A 27 11.13 10.70 -9.24
N GLY A 28 12.23 10.23 -9.84
CA GLY A 28 13.56 10.47 -9.31
C GLY A 28 13.91 9.65 -8.07
N LEU A 29 13.03 8.73 -7.66
CA LEU A 29 13.29 7.85 -6.54
C LEU A 29 14.09 6.64 -6.99
N ASP A 30 15.39 6.66 -6.68
CA ASP A 30 16.28 5.54 -6.94
C ASP A 30 16.65 4.88 -5.60
N ASP A 31 15.64 4.36 -4.92
CA ASP A 31 15.74 3.72 -3.61
C ASP A 31 15.26 2.28 -3.75
N SER A 32 16.20 1.34 -3.70
CA SER A 32 15.90 -0.07 -3.91
C SER A 32 15.00 -0.67 -2.82
N GLU A 33 15.06 -0.16 -1.60
CA GLU A 33 14.16 -0.60 -0.54
C GLU A 33 12.72 -0.17 -0.84
N VAL A 34 12.54 1.05 -1.30
CA VAL A 34 11.22 1.56 -1.69
C VAL A 34 10.67 0.78 -2.88
N THR A 35 11.45 0.62 -3.94
CA THR A 35 10.97 -0.09 -5.14
C THR A 35 10.65 -1.56 -4.85
N THR A 36 11.43 -2.20 -4.00
CA THR A 36 11.14 -3.59 -3.57
C THR A 36 9.85 -3.66 -2.77
N TYR A 37 9.66 -2.74 -1.84
CA TYR A 37 8.43 -2.68 -1.03
C TYR A 37 7.19 -2.46 -1.91
N ILE A 38 7.27 -1.55 -2.87
CA ILE A 38 6.16 -1.26 -3.78
C ILE A 38 5.85 -2.49 -4.67
N ALA A 39 6.87 -3.16 -5.17
CA ALA A 39 6.68 -4.39 -5.96
C ALA A 39 6.01 -5.49 -5.13
N ASP A 40 6.41 -5.65 -3.88
CA ASP A 40 5.81 -6.61 -2.95
C ASP A 40 4.35 -6.24 -2.66
N LEU A 41 4.07 -4.96 -2.45
CA LEU A 41 2.72 -4.44 -2.23
C LEU A 41 1.81 -4.76 -3.42
N LEU A 42 2.28 -4.52 -4.64
CA LEU A 42 1.52 -4.85 -5.84
C LEU A 42 1.26 -6.35 -5.96
N THR A 43 2.26 -7.16 -5.63
CA THR A 43 2.13 -8.63 -5.68
C THR A 43 1.08 -9.11 -4.69
N GLU A 44 1.10 -8.59 -3.48
CA GLU A 44 0.14 -8.98 -2.44
C GLU A 44 -1.27 -8.52 -2.79
N PHE A 45 -1.41 -7.32 -3.33
CA PHE A 45 -2.73 -6.73 -3.59
C PHE A 45 -3.34 -7.18 -4.92
N THR A 46 -2.66 -7.99 -5.71
CA THR A 46 -3.30 -8.67 -6.85
C THR A 46 -4.36 -9.67 -6.38
N ALA A 47 -4.22 -10.20 -5.18
CA ALA A 47 -5.28 -10.99 -4.56
C ALA A 47 -6.19 -10.04 -3.78
N SER A 48 -7.46 -9.92 -4.22
CA SER A 48 -8.43 -8.99 -3.60
C SER A 48 -8.63 -9.23 -2.11
N GLU A 49 -8.47 -10.46 -1.66
CA GLU A 49 -8.59 -10.81 -0.25
C GLU A 49 -7.50 -10.16 0.61
N ASN A 50 -6.35 -9.84 0.04
CA ASN A 50 -5.26 -9.16 0.76
C ASN A 50 -5.50 -7.65 0.92
N LEU A 51 -6.36 -7.06 0.07
CA LEU A 51 -6.75 -5.66 0.20
C LEU A 51 -7.51 -5.39 1.50
N TYR A 52 -8.22 -6.38 2.01
CA TYR A 52 -9.14 -6.23 3.13
C TYR A 52 -8.71 -7.13 4.30
N ARG A 53 -7.47 -6.93 4.76
CA ARG A 53 -6.89 -7.72 5.86
C ARG A 53 -7.50 -7.41 7.20
N ILE A 54 -7.91 -6.16 7.41
CA ILE A 54 -8.45 -5.74 8.70
C ILE A 54 -9.90 -6.19 8.78
N ARG A 55 -10.23 -6.90 9.86
CA ARG A 55 -11.56 -7.46 10.07
C ARG A 55 -12.16 -6.91 11.36
N ASP A 56 -13.49 -6.83 11.41
CA ASP A 56 -14.20 -6.46 12.62
C ASP A 56 -14.25 -7.64 13.61
N ALA A 57 -14.87 -7.43 14.75
CA ALA A 57 -14.97 -8.45 15.80
C ALA A 57 -15.74 -9.70 15.35
N SER A 58 -16.60 -9.59 14.32
CA SER A 58 -17.34 -10.72 13.77
C SER A 58 -16.59 -11.44 12.64
N GLY A 59 -15.39 -10.98 12.28
CA GLY A 59 -14.58 -11.56 11.23
C GLY A 59 -14.87 -11.02 9.83
N LYS A 60 -15.73 -10.01 9.70
CA LYS A 60 -16.06 -9.41 8.41
C LYS A 60 -14.94 -8.45 7.98
N PRO A 61 -14.45 -8.54 6.72
CA PRO A 61 -13.43 -7.60 6.24
C PRO A 61 -13.93 -6.16 6.24
N LEU A 62 -13.09 -5.26 6.74
CA LEU A 62 -13.36 -3.82 6.69
C LEU A 62 -12.88 -3.27 5.35
N ARG A 63 -13.76 -2.55 4.67
CA ARG A 63 -13.50 -2.04 3.33
C ARG A 63 -13.31 -0.54 3.29
N GLU A 64 -13.71 0.15 4.35
CA GLU A 64 -13.62 1.59 4.44
C GLU A 64 -12.47 1.99 5.34
N ILE A 65 -11.72 3.01 4.92
CA ILE A 65 -10.54 3.41 5.68
C ILE A 65 -10.89 3.96 7.07
N GLY A 66 -12.04 4.60 7.20
CA GLY A 66 -12.52 5.07 8.50
C GLY A 66 -12.75 3.93 9.48
N GLU A 67 -13.33 2.82 9.00
CA GLU A 67 -13.53 1.63 9.80
C GLU A 67 -12.19 0.99 10.20
N MET A 68 -11.23 0.96 9.27
CA MET A 68 -9.90 0.43 9.53
C MET A 68 -9.18 1.26 10.59
N LEU A 69 -9.29 2.58 10.52
CA LEU A 69 -8.68 3.48 11.50
C LEU A 69 -9.25 3.25 12.90
N THR A 70 -10.58 3.11 13.00
CA THR A 70 -11.23 2.83 14.27
C THR A 70 -10.77 1.50 14.84
N ALA A 71 -10.68 0.47 14.00
CA ALA A 71 -10.24 -0.87 14.42
C ALA A 71 -8.77 -0.86 14.90
N SER A 72 -7.94 0.04 14.39
CA SER A 72 -6.51 0.10 14.73
C SER A 72 -6.24 0.73 16.09
N ASP A 73 -7.25 1.39 16.71
CA ASP A 73 -7.09 2.01 18.03
C ASP A 73 -6.93 0.91 19.09
N PRO A 74 -5.81 0.91 19.86
CA PRO A 74 -5.60 -0.14 20.86
C PRO A 74 -6.51 -0.04 22.08
N VAL A 75 -7.16 1.11 22.28
CA VAL A 75 -8.06 1.33 23.43
C VAL A 75 -9.52 1.13 23.02
N LEU A 76 -9.94 1.74 21.92
CA LEU A 76 -11.34 1.77 21.47
C LEU A 76 -11.62 0.78 20.34
N GLY A 77 -10.60 0.32 19.63
CA GLY A 77 -10.75 -0.56 18.50
C GLY A 77 -10.56 -2.02 18.85
N SER A 78 -10.51 -2.86 17.80
CA SER A 78 -10.32 -4.30 17.93
C SER A 78 -8.85 -4.72 17.95
N ALA A 79 -7.92 -3.76 17.88
CA ALA A 79 -6.49 -4.06 17.91
C ALA A 79 -6.11 -4.57 19.31
N PRO A 80 -5.69 -5.84 19.45
CA PRO A 80 -5.45 -6.44 20.76
C PRO A 80 -4.12 -6.03 21.41
N SER A 81 -3.24 -5.34 20.65
CA SER A 81 -1.92 -4.99 21.13
C SER A 81 -1.33 -3.87 20.28
N PHE A 82 -0.20 -3.30 20.74
CA PHE A 82 0.54 -2.32 19.94
C PHE A 82 1.09 -2.94 18.65
N ASP A 83 1.49 -4.22 18.67
CA ASP A 83 1.95 -4.91 17.48
C ASP A 83 0.83 -5.01 16.43
N ALA A 84 -0.38 -5.32 16.87
CA ALA A 84 -1.55 -5.37 16.00
C ALA A 84 -1.90 -3.98 15.46
N GLU A 85 -1.78 -2.94 16.28
CA GLU A 85 -1.96 -1.55 15.84
C GLU A 85 -0.97 -1.20 14.73
N ARG A 86 0.31 -1.55 14.92
CA ARG A 86 1.34 -1.31 13.91
C ARG A 86 0.98 -1.97 12.58
N GLU A 87 0.60 -3.24 12.61
CA GLU A 87 0.25 -3.98 11.39
C GLU A 87 -1.00 -3.44 10.72
N MET A 88 -2.00 -3.03 11.50
CA MET A 88 -3.19 -2.40 10.94
C MET A 88 -2.87 -1.05 10.31
N ARG A 89 -2.03 -0.23 10.95
CA ARG A 89 -1.60 1.05 10.39
C ARG A 89 -0.76 0.88 9.13
N ARG A 90 0.11 -0.13 9.10
CA ARG A 90 0.86 -0.46 7.91
C ARG A 90 -0.08 -0.82 6.75
N HIS A 91 -1.08 -1.66 7.02
CA HIS A 91 -2.07 -2.02 6.01
C HIS A 91 -2.88 -0.80 5.53
N ILE A 92 -3.26 0.10 6.43
CA ILE A 92 -3.96 1.33 6.06
C ILE A 92 -3.10 2.18 5.14
N GLY A 93 -1.81 2.33 5.46
CA GLY A 93 -0.87 3.03 4.59
C GLY A 93 -0.76 2.39 3.22
N ASP A 94 -0.61 1.07 3.19
CA ASP A 94 -0.51 0.29 1.95
C ASP A 94 -1.80 0.42 1.11
N PHE A 95 -2.95 0.29 1.75
CA PHE A 95 -4.25 0.41 1.09
C PHE A 95 -4.44 1.82 0.51
N ALA A 96 -4.11 2.85 1.29
CA ALA A 96 -4.22 4.24 0.83
C ALA A 96 -3.30 4.50 -0.36
N LEU A 97 -2.05 4.05 -0.27
CA LEU A 97 -1.08 4.24 -1.36
C LEU A 97 -1.50 3.51 -2.62
N PHE A 98 -1.88 2.25 -2.50
CA PHE A 98 -2.35 1.43 -3.63
C PHE A 98 -3.57 2.08 -4.29
N SER A 99 -4.57 2.45 -3.50
CA SER A 99 -5.82 3.01 -4.02
C SER A 99 -5.60 4.36 -4.70
N THR A 100 -4.84 5.26 -4.08
CA THR A 100 -4.60 6.60 -4.65
C THR A 100 -3.65 6.57 -5.83
N GLY A 101 -2.71 5.65 -5.85
CA GLY A 101 -1.74 5.54 -6.95
C GLY A 101 -2.27 4.77 -8.15
N MET A 102 -2.91 3.63 -7.89
CA MET A 102 -3.36 2.73 -8.96
C MET A 102 -4.76 3.06 -9.47
N TYR A 103 -5.65 3.52 -8.60
CA TYR A 103 -7.06 3.73 -8.95
C TYR A 103 -7.60 5.07 -8.45
N PRO A 104 -6.95 6.20 -8.82
CA PRO A 104 -7.42 7.51 -8.35
C PRO A 104 -8.85 7.81 -8.84
N GLU A 105 -9.22 7.31 -10.01
CA GLU A 105 -10.54 7.51 -10.58
C GLU A 105 -11.66 6.86 -9.76
N SER A 106 -11.38 5.78 -9.03
CA SER A 106 -12.41 5.14 -8.21
C SER A 106 -12.88 6.03 -7.07
N MET A 107 -12.06 6.96 -6.65
CA MET A 107 -12.39 7.93 -5.61
C MET A 107 -13.26 9.05 -6.12
N HIS A 108 -13.10 9.40 -7.39
CA HIS A 108 -13.92 10.41 -8.04
C HIS A 108 -15.34 9.89 -8.36
N MET A 109 -15.53 8.59 -8.36
CA MET A 109 -16.85 7.98 -8.64
C MET A 109 -17.71 7.88 -7.39
N ARG A 110 -17.20 8.22 -6.22
CA ARG A 110 -17.98 8.26 -4.99
C ARG A 110 -18.83 9.52 -4.92
N ARG A 111 -19.90 9.49 -4.09
CA ARG A 111 -20.88 10.57 -3.97
C ARG A 111 -20.31 11.91 -3.55
N ASN A 112 -19.13 11.94 -2.99
CA ASN A 112 -18.39 13.18 -2.75
C ASN A 112 -17.31 13.23 -3.80
N PRO A 113 -17.60 13.82 -4.97
CA PRO A 113 -16.65 13.91 -6.06
C PRO A 113 -15.55 14.91 -5.77
N LEU A 114 -15.53 15.44 -4.58
CA LEU A 114 -14.56 16.45 -4.24
C LEU A 114 -13.24 15.81 -3.90
N ASP A 115 -12.20 16.46 -4.36
CA ASP A 115 -10.81 16.15 -4.06
C ASP A 115 -10.56 15.94 -2.57
N ALA A 116 -11.51 16.31 -1.72
CA ALA A 116 -11.44 16.13 -0.28
C ALA A 116 -11.22 14.67 0.14
N ASP A 117 -11.97 13.74 -0.46
CA ASP A 117 -11.82 12.31 -0.13
C ASP A 117 -10.47 11.77 -0.57
N PHE A 118 -9.99 12.18 -1.74
CA PHE A 118 -8.69 11.81 -2.24
C PHE A 118 -7.58 12.37 -1.36
N MET A 119 -7.65 13.66 -1.04
CA MET A 119 -6.66 14.34 -0.20
C MET A 119 -6.67 13.77 1.22
N GLU A 120 -7.83 13.43 1.73
CA GLU A 120 -7.96 12.80 3.03
C GLU A 120 -7.31 11.42 3.04
N MET A 121 -7.51 10.64 1.97
CA MET A 121 -6.88 9.34 1.82
C MET A 121 -5.35 9.46 1.78
N VAL A 122 -4.82 10.43 1.06
CA VAL A 122 -3.38 10.70 1.01
C VAL A 122 -2.86 11.03 2.41
N ARG A 123 -3.55 11.92 3.11
CA ARG A 123 -3.18 12.32 4.47
C ARG A 123 -3.18 11.11 5.41
N THR A 124 -4.22 10.30 5.34
CA THR A 124 -4.36 9.10 6.17
C THR A 124 -3.24 8.10 5.90
N GLY A 125 -2.88 7.92 4.63
CA GLY A 125 -1.79 7.03 4.25
C GLY A 125 -0.45 7.50 4.80
N LYS A 126 -0.15 8.78 4.63
CA LYS A 126 1.09 9.39 5.15
C LYS A 126 1.15 9.26 6.67
N GLU A 127 0.06 9.61 7.35
CA GLU A 127 -0.02 9.53 8.80
C GLU A 127 0.16 8.10 9.29
N SER A 128 -0.44 7.15 8.60
CA SER A 128 -0.34 5.74 8.99
C SER A 128 1.09 5.22 8.88
N TYR A 129 1.80 5.53 7.80
CA TYR A 129 3.22 5.18 7.70
C TYR A 129 4.07 5.92 8.73
N TYR A 130 3.75 7.17 9.03
CA TYR A 130 4.42 7.90 10.09
C TYR A 130 4.24 7.21 11.44
N ILE A 131 3.02 6.77 11.75
CA ILE A 131 2.73 6.04 12.98
C ILE A 131 3.55 4.75 13.03
N VAL A 132 3.63 3.99 11.93
CA VAL A 132 4.46 2.79 11.86
C VAL A 132 5.92 3.13 12.15
N SER A 133 6.41 4.27 11.67
CA SER A 133 7.79 4.71 11.90
C SER A 133 8.09 5.02 13.36
N GLN A 134 7.07 5.26 14.18
CA GLN A 134 7.24 5.52 15.61
C GLN A 134 7.41 4.24 16.43
N PHE A 135 7.17 3.08 15.83
CA PHE A 135 7.49 1.79 16.42
C PHE A 135 8.96 1.49 16.13
N ASP A 136 9.86 2.07 16.94
CA ASP A 136 11.29 2.05 16.71
C ASP A 136 12.08 1.24 17.75
N LEU A 137 11.39 0.33 18.45
CA LEU A 137 12.00 -0.50 19.50
C LEU A 137 12.07 -1.96 19.03
N PHE A 138 13.02 -2.70 19.58
CA PHE A 138 13.21 -4.14 19.38
C PHE A 138 13.32 -4.50 17.89
N GLU A 139 12.51 -5.45 17.45
CA GLU A 139 12.52 -5.96 16.07
C GLU A 139 12.11 -4.91 15.04
N TYR A 140 11.39 -3.86 15.44
CA TYR A 140 10.90 -2.82 14.51
C TYR A 140 11.88 -1.69 14.29
N LYS A 141 12.95 -1.65 15.06
CA LYS A 141 13.92 -0.56 15.02
C LYS A 141 14.56 -0.37 13.65
N GLN A 142 14.85 -1.45 12.95
CA GLN A 142 15.49 -1.39 11.64
C GLN A 142 14.55 -0.90 10.55
N GLU A 143 13.26 -1.20 10.66
CA GLU A 143 12.25 -0.82 9.67
C GLU A 143 11.71 0.60 9.87
N ALA A 144 11.81 1.14 11.07
CA ALA A 144 11.23 2.44 11.39
C ALA A 144 11.71 3.57 10.46
N PRO A 145 13.01 3.71 10.16
CA PRO A 145 13.45 4.77 9.22
C PRO A 145 12.89 4.59 7.82
N PHE A 146 12.68 3.36 7.38
CA PHE A 146 12.09 3.07 6.07
C PHE A 146 10.66 3.59 5.99
N PHE A 147 9.83 3.33 7.01
CA PHE A 147 8.46 3.83 7.03
C PHE A 147 8.39 5.35 7.17
N ALA A 148 9.36 5.97 7.83
CA ALA A 148 9.48 7.43 7.83
C ALA A 148 9.70 7.96 6.41
N ARG A 149 10.57 7.31 5.63
CA ARG A 149 10.78 7.69 4.21
C ARG A 149 9.51 7.48 3.38
N LEU A 150 8.80 6.37 3.56
CA LEU A 150 7.54 6.14 2.85
C LEU A 150 6.51 7.22 3.15
N SER A 151 6.45 7.68 4.39
CA SER A 151 5.56 8.77 4.79
C SER A 151 5.95 10.06 4.07
N GLU A 152 7.21 10.42 4.09
CA GLU A 152 7.73 11.65 3.47
C GLU A 152 7.57 11.63 1.95
N GLU A 153 7.84 10.48 1.32
CA GLU A 153 7.82 10.32 -0.13
C GLU A 153 6.50 9.75 -0.66
N PHE A 154 5.45 9.82 0.15
CA PHE A 154 4.16 9.20 -0.17
C PHE A 154 3.63 9.65 -1.53
N GLU A 155 3.63 10.96 -1.79
CA GLU A 155 3.11 11.52 -3.04
C GLU A 155 3.96 11.11 -4.25
N ARG A 156 5.28 11.01 -4.07
CA ARG A 156 6.15 10.48 -5.13
C ARG A 156 5.87 9.03 -5.41
N CYS A 157 5.69 8.22 -4.37
CA CYS A 157 5.34 6.81 -4.51
C CYS A 157 3.98 6.65 -5.20
N MET A 158 3.03 7.49 -4.85
CA MET A 158 1.71 7.53 -5.46
C MET A 158 1.80 7.85 -6.96
N TYR A 159 2.57 8.87 -7.31
CA TYR A 159 2.81 9.24 -8.71
C TYR A 159 3.51 8.11 -9.47
N GLY A 160 4.49 7.47 -8.84
CA GLY A 160 5.18 6.32 -9.42
C GLY A 160 4.23 5.17 -9.73
N LEU A 161 3.27 4.90 -8.84
CA LEU A 161 2.24 3.87 -9.07
C LEU A 161 1.35 4.21 -10.24
N THR A 162 1.00 5.49 -10.42
CA THR A 162 0.25 5.94 -11.58
C THR A 162 1.02 5.62 -12.87
N LYS A 163 2.32 5.84 -12.89
CA LYS A 163 3.18 5.51 -14.03
C LYS A 163 3.30 4.00 -14.24
N VAL A 164 3.37 3.24 -13.15
CA VAL A 164 3.35 1.77 -13.23
C VAL A 164 2.06 1.29 -13.89
N ARG A 165 0.92 1.84 -13.49
CA ARG A 165 -0.37 1.49 -14.10
C ARG A 165 -0.40 1.81 -15.60
N GLU A 166 0.07 2.98 -15.99
CA GLU A 166 0.16 3.36 -17.40
C GLU A 166 1.01 2.36 -18.19
N GLU A 167 2.13 1.93 -17.62
CA GLU A 167 3.01 0.95 -18.24
C GLU A 167 2.34 -0.44 -18.33
N LEU A 168 1.63 -0.84 -17.30
CA LEU A 168 0.88 -2.10 -17.31
C LEU A 168 -0.20 -2.09 -18.39
N ASP A 169 -0.90 -0.97 -18.54
CA ASP A 169 -1.91 -0.81 -19.59
C ASP A 169 -1.26 -0.88 -20.99
N ARG A 170 -0.10 -0.25 -21.14
CA ARG A 170 0.65 -0.27 -22.39
C ARG A 170 1.11 -1.68 -22.76
N LEU A 171 1.51 -2.47 -21.76
CA LEU A 171 1.95 -3.84 -21.97
C LEU A 171 0.79 -4.82 -22.22
N GLY A 172 -0.46 -4.36 -22.08
CA GLY A 172 -1.62 -5.22 -22.19
C GLY A 172 -1.70 -6.22 -21.05
N ALA A 173 -1.17 -5.88 -19.87
CA ALA A 173 -1.23 -6.76 -18.73
C ALA A 173 -2.68 -7.11 -18.39
N PRO A 174 -2.95 -8.36 -17.98
CA PRO A 174 -4.30 -8.74 -17.62
C PRO A 174 -4.84 -7.85 -16.52
N LYS A 175 -6.14 -7.58 -16.54
CA LYS A 175 -6.83 -6.76 -15.54
C LYS A 175 -6.88 -7.45 -14.18
N MET A 176 -5.78 -8.03 -13.76
CA MET A 176 -5.66 -8.75 -12.49
C MET A 176 -5.67 -7.84 -11.28
N LEU A 177 -5.44 -6.54 -11.53
CA LEU A 177 -5.39 -5.53 -10.49
C LEU A 177 -6.74 -4.83 -10.28
N MET A 178 -7.73 -5.22 -11.06
CA MET A 178 -9.06 -4.63 -10.94
C MET A 178 -9.99 -5.51 -10.14
#